data_c6be33561006f63c24783f5a84156f92
#
_entry.id   c6be33561006f63c24783f5a84156f92
#
_cell.length_a   1.000
_cell.length_b   1.000
_cell.length_c   1.000
_cell.angle_alpha   90.00
_cell.angle_beta   90.00
_cell.angle_gamma   90.00
#
_symmetry.space_group_name_H-M   'P 1'
#
loop_
_entity.id
_entity.type
_entity.pdbx_description
1 polymer ?
#
loop_
_entity_poly.entity_id
_entity_poly.type
_entity_poly.pdbx_seq_one_letter_code
_entity_poly.pdbx_strand_id
1 'polypeptide(L)'
;MKHIKPYKIFESNSPNFPTTREEVIQVCEKHEIENYTINDDLSIDVDDNVHLGFKMLEYLPLKFNYVSGSFNCFYNKLTSLEGCPQKVGGSFGCFYNNLESLEGCPQTVGGDFSCSDNELVSLKGGPHTVGGNFNCVYNKLTDLENFPEVSGNVYITENPVDLLVYTFIKNANSFMIEDFIDYEIVRNGDTVMLDRLQTFIRDNDLKMPDLEDIKEHYKIIE
;
A
#
# COMPACT_ATOMS: atom_id res chain seq x y z
N MET A 1 -32.98 -14.10 28.30
CA MET A 1 -31.97 -13.04 28.02
C MET A 1 -30.60 -13.65 28.17
N LYS A 2 -29.88 -13.88 27.08
CA LYS A 2 -28.49 -14.34 27.12
C LYS A 2 -27.61 -13.14 27.48
N HIS A 3 -26.88 -13.22 28.58
CA HIS A 3 -25.90 -12.21 28.98
C HIS A 3 -24.79 -12.18 27.96
N ILE A 4 -24.75 -11.11 27.16
CA ILE A 4 -23.60 -10.73 26.34
C ILE A 4 -22.51 -10.29 27.31
N LYS A 5 -21.41 -11.05 27.42
CA LYS A 5 -20.24 -10.63 28.17
C LYS A 5 -19.65 -9.36 27.51
N PRO A 6 -19.34 -8.31 28.27
CA PRO A 6 -18.71 -7.13 27.68
C PRO A 6 -17.34 -7.51 27.09
N TYR A 7 -17.12 -7.04 25.86
CA TYR A 7 -15.85 -7.16 25.15
C TYR A 7 -14.73 -6.59 26.04
N LYS A 8 -13.73 -7.39 26.36
CA LYS A 8 -12.53 -6.89 27.06
C LYS A 8 -11.73 -6.03 26.08
N ILE A 9 -11.69 -4.73 26.32
CA ILE A 9 -10.72 -3.84 25.69
C ILE A 9 -9.34 -4.22 26.23
N PHE A 10 -8.53 -4.89 25.42
CA PHE A 10 -7.13 -5.11 25.72
C PHE A 10 -6.33 -3.98 25.07
N GLU A 11 -5.60 -3.25 25.88
CA GLU A 11 -4.53 -2.34 25.45
C GLU A 11 -3.32 -3.17 24.99
N SER A 12 -3.38 -3.70 23.75
CA SER A 12 -2.22 -4.22 23.05
C SER A 12 -2.14 -3.54 21.70
N ASN A 13 -0.97 -3.05 21.32
CA ASN A 13 -0.68 -2.46 20.01
C ASN A 13 -0.71 -3.49 18.86
N SER A 14 -1.47 -4.56 18.97
CA SER A 14 -1.61 -5.64 17.99
C SER A 14 -3.08 -5.99 17.77
N PRO A 15 -3.47 -6.42 16.55
CA PRO A 15 -4.83 -6.85 16.26
C PRO A 15 -5.26 -8.00 17.18
N ASN A 16 -6.42 -7.87 17.80
CA ASN A 16 -7.04 -8.94 18.59
C ASN A 16 -8.02 -9.70 17.68
N PHE A 17 -7.50 -10.61 16.86
CA PHE A 17 -8.32 -11.42 15.97
C PHE A 17 -9.20 -12.41 16.72
N PRO A 18 -10.37 -12.79 16.17
CA PRO A 18 -11.20 -13.86 16.68
C PRO A 18 -10.43 -15.17 16.90
N THR A 19 -10.79 -15.89 17.98
CA THR A 19 -10.15 -17.14 18.39
C THR A 19 -11.08 -18.35 18.22
N THR A 20 -12.33 -18.10 17.83
CA THR A 20 -13.33 -19.14 17.55
C THR A 20 -14.11 -18.82 16.28
N ARG A 21 -14.72 -19.85 15.68
CA ARG A 21 -15.59 -19.67 14.48
C ARG A 21 -16.80 -18.79 14.80
N GLU A 22 -17.37 -18.91 16.00
CA GLU A 22 -18.50 -18.12 16.46
C GLU A 22 -18.15 -16.63 16.54
N GLU A 23 -16.94 -16.29 17.01
CA GLU A 23 -16.45 -14.91 17.04
C GLU A 23 -16.22 -14.38 15.61
N VAL A 24 -15.67 -15.20 14.69
CA VAL A 24 -15.53 -14.81 13.27
C VAL A 24 -16.89 -14.48 12.67
N ILE A 25 -17.90 -15.34 12.87
CA ILE A 25 -19.27 -15.12 12.37
C ILE A 25 -19.85 -13.80 12.90
N GLN A 26 -19.71 -13.53 14.19
CA GLN A 26 -20.20 -12.30 14.81
C GLN A 26 -19.51 -11.05 14.22
N VAL A 27 -18.22 -11.13 13.93
CA VAL A 27 -17.49 -10.03 13.30
C VAL A 27 -17.91 -9.84 11.85
N CYS A 28 -18.11 -10.94 11.08
CA CYS A 28 -18.64 -10.86 9.72
C CYS A 28 -20.04 -10.20 9.69
N GLU A 29 -20.96 -10.63 10.57
CA GLU A 29 -22.28 -10.02 10.70
C GLU A 29 -22.19 -8.52 11.05
N LYS A 30 -21.35 -8.15 12.02
CA LYS A 30 -21.16 -6.75 12.44
C LYS A 30 -20.66 -5.85 11.30
N HIS A 31 -19.82 -6.39 10.42
CA HIS A 31 -19.20 -5.64 9.33
C HIS A 31 -19.85 -5.86 7.97
N GLU A 32 -21.00 -6.60 7.94
CA GLU A 32 -21.77 -6.88 6.74
C GLU A 32 -20.95 -7.62 5.67
N ILE A 33 -20.11 -8.57 6.12
CA ILE A 33 -19.31 -9.43 5.23
C ILE A 33 -20.14 -10.68 4.95
N GLU A 34 -20.44 -10.90 3.69
CA GLU A 34 -21.25 -12.01 3.19
C GLU A 34 -20.40 -12.94 2.30
N ASN A 35 -20.97 -14.07 1.87
CA ASN A 35 -20.37 -15.00 0.92
C ASN A 35 -18.95 -15.45 1.29
N TYR A 36 -18.73 -15.79 2.57
CA TYR A 36 -17.41 -16.17 3.08
C TYR A 36 -17.34 -17.65 3.52
N THR A 37 -16.13 -18.18 3.50
CA THR A 37 -15.76 -19.48 4.08
C THR A 37 -14.73 -19.26 5.19
N ILE A 38 -14.93 -19.88 6.36
CA ILE A 38 -13.96 -19.82 7.46
C ILE A 38 -12.99 -20.99 7.34
N ASN A 39 -11.70 -20.69 7.22
CA ASN A 39 -10.60 -21.66 7.16
C ASN A 39 -10.29 -22.27 8.54
N ASP A 40 -9.40 -23.28 8.57
CA ASP A 40 -9.02 -23.95 9.83
C ASP A 40 -8.21 -23.06 10.77
N ASP A 41 -7.49 -22.07 10.23
CA ASP A 41 -6.72 -21.06 10.96
C ASP A 41 -7.55 -19.82 11.36
N LEU A 42 -8.87 -19.88 11.17
CA LEU A 42 -9.83 -18.82 11.40
C LEU A 42 -9.69 -17.60 10.47
N SER A 43 -8.87 -17.66 9.43
CA SER A 43 -8.93 -16.71 8.32
C SER A 43 -10.17 -16.95 7.48
N ILE A 44 -10.57 -15.97 6.67
CA ILE A 44 -11.73 -16.12 5.79
C ILE A 44 -11.36 -15.91 4.32
N ASP A 45 -11.99 -16.72 3.46
CA ASP A 45 -12.08 -16.47 2.03
C ASP A 45 -13.44 -15.83 1.72
N VAL A 46 -13.46 -14.74 0.96
CA VAL A 46 -14.71 -14.03 0.63
C VAL A 46 -14.91 -14.05 -0.87
N ASP A 47 -16.06 -14.58 -1.31
CA ASP A 47 -16.47 -14.61 -2.72
C ASP A 47 -17.36 -13.43 -3.06
N ASP A 48 -16.92 -12.23 -2.69
CA ASP A 48 -17.56 -10.94 -2.92
C ASP A 48 -16.59 -9.80 -2.62
N ASN A 49 -17.09 -8.55 -2.59
CA ASN A 49 -16.37 -7.38 -2.12
C ASN A 49 -16.36 -7.29 -0.59
N VAL A 50 -15.30 -6.71 -0.04
CA VAL A 50 -15.19 -6.37 1.39
C VAL A 50 -15.11 -4.87 1.57
N HIS A 51 -16.04 -4.29 2.33
CA HIS A 51 -16.15 -2.86 2.59
C HIS A 51 -15.94 -2.54 4.08
N LEU A 52 -14.70 -2.18 4.43
CA LEU A 52 -14.31 -1.76 5.78
C LEU A 52 -13.97 -0.27 5.87
N GLY A 53 -14.28 0.52 4.83
CA GLY A 53 -14.04 1.96 4.82
C GLY A 53 -14.92 2.73 5.82
N PHE A 54 -14.43 3.88 6.34
CA PHE A 54 -15.16 4.79 7.23
C PHE A 54 -15.64 4.18 8.56
N LYS A 55 -14.98 3.12 9.05
CA LYS A 55 -15.38 2.41 10.28
C LYS A 55 -14.54 2.80 11.51
N MET A 56 -13.63 3.78 11.38
CA MET A 56 -12.70 4.25 12.43
C MET A 56 -11.85 3.11 13.03
N LEU A 57 -11.47 2.16 12.19
CA LEU A 57 -10.66 0.99 12.61
C LEU A 57 -9.22 1.41 12.87
N GLU A 58 -8.66 0.95 13.97
CA GLU A 58 -7.22 1.00 14.26
C GLU A 58 -6.49 -0.25 13.77
N TYR A 59 -7.22 -1.38 13.63
CA TYR A 59 -6.77 -2.67 13.14
C TYR A 59 -7.85 -3.33 12.31
N LEU A 60 -7.48 -4.21 11.39
CA LEU A 60 -8.45 -5.05 10.71
C LEU A 60 -9.13 -6.01 11.70
N PRO A 61 -10.45 -6.23 11.57
CA PRO A 61 -11.21 -7.00 12.56
C PRO A 61 -11.09 -8.52 12.39
N LEU A 62 -10.57 -8.98 11.24
CA LEU A 62 -10.44 -10.39 10.83
C LEU A 62 -9.13 -10.61 10.09
N LYS A 63 -8.73 -11.88 10.01
CA LYS A 63 -7.73 -12.35 9.04
C LYS A 63 -8.44 -12.75 7.74
N PHE A 64 -8.08 -12.11 6.66
CA PHE A 64 -8.53 -12.48 5.32
C PHE A 64 -7.42 -13.27 4.62
N ASN A 65 -7.77 -14.36 3.94
CA ASN A 65 -6.83 -15.13 3.13
C ASN A 65 -6.97 -14.73 1.64
N TYR A 66 -8.20 -14.74 1.12
CA TYR A 66 -8.52 -14.40 -0.25
C TYR A 66 -9.82 -13.60 -0.35
N VAL A 67 -9.88 -12.65 -1.30
CA VAL A 67 -11.10 -11.90 -1.65
C VAL A 67 -11.23 -11.90 -3.17
N SER A 68 -12.32 -12.48 -3.71
CA SER A 68 -12.53 -12.55 -5.16
C SER A 68 -12.88 -11.20 -5.78
N GLY A 69 -13.60 -10.36 -5.05
CA GLY A 69 -13.95 -8.99 -5.41
C GLY A 69 -12.90 -7.97 -4.99
N SER A 70 -13.34 -6.77 -4.67
CA SER A 70 -12.49 -5.67 -4.17
C SER A 70 -12.44 -5.66 -2.65
N PHE A 71 -11.30 -5.24 -2.09
CA PHE A 71 -11.09 -5.07 -0.64
C PHE A 71 -10.80 -3.61 -0.33
N ASN A 72 -11.66 -2.96 0.46
CA ASN A 72 -11.56 -1.54 0.78
C ASN A 72 -11.54 -1.31 2.29
N CYS A 73 -10.42 -0.79 2.81
CA CYS A 73 -10.23 -0.40 4.21
C CYS A 73 -9.79 1.08 4.35
N PHE A 74 -10.12 1.91 3.38
CA PHE A 74 -9.79 3.33 3.35
C PHE A 74 -10.53 4.15 4.42
N TYR A 75 -10.06 5.40 4.67
CA TYR A 75 -10.63 6.33 5.65
C TYR A 75 -10.82 5.70 7.04
N ASN A 76 -9.74 5.13 7.58
CA ASN A 76 -9.66 4.57 8.92
C ASN A 76 -8.46 5.18 9.69
N LYS A 77 -8.00 4.52 10.72
CA LYS A 77 -6.81 4.88 11.53
C LYS A 77 -5.79 3.73 11.54
N LEU A 78 -5.76 2.95 10.47
CA LEU A 78 -4.90 1.78 10.40
C LEU A 78 -3.42 2.19 10.41
N THR A 79 -2.65 1.55 11.26
CA THR A 79 -1.18 1.65 11.29
C THR A 79 -0.50 0.38 10.76
N SER A 80 -1.28 -0.66 10.46
CA SER A 80 -0.82 -1.94 9.94
C SER A 80 -1.86 -2.55 9.00
N LEU A 81 -1.40 -3.34 8.04
CA LEU A 81 -2.23 -4.14 7.14
C LEU A 81 -2.26 -5.63 7.56
N GLU A 82 -1.85 -5.93 8.80
CA GLU A 82 -1.96 -7.29 9.34
C GLU A 82 -3.41 -7.76 9.29
N GLY A 83 -3.64 -8.92 8.70
CA GLY A 83 -4.96 -9.49 8.46
C GLY A 83 -5.52 -9.20 7.06
N CYS A 84 -4.86 -8.40 6.21
CA CYS A 84 -5.26 -8.26 4.81
C CYS A 84 -5.16 -9.59 4.05
N PRO A 85 -5.97 -9.76 2.99
CA PRO A 85 -5.88 -10.94 2.13
C PRO A 85 -4.54 -10.99 1.38
N GLN A 86 -4.03 -12.19 1.12
CA GLN A 86 -2.81 -12.39 0.32
C GLN A 86 -3.04 -12.05 -1.16
N LYS A 87 -4.28 -12.20 -1.63
CA LYS A 87 -4.68 -11.93 -3.00
C LYS A 87 -6.08 -11.32 -3.04
N VAL A 88 -6.24 -10.31 -3.91
CA VAL A 88 -7.51 -9.63 -4.21
C VAL A 88 -7.77 -9.74 -5.71
N GLY A 89 -8.94 -10.28 -6.09
CA GLY A 89 -9.33 -10.42 -7.50
C GLY A 89 -9.71 -9.09 -8.15
N GLY A 90 -10.34 -8.18 -7.40
CA GLY A 90 -10.68 -6.80 -7.79
C GLY A 90 -9.64 -5.79 -7.34
N SER A 91 -10.08 -4.60 -6.94
CA SER A 91 -9.23 -3.50 -6.48
C SER A 91 -8.97 -3.56 -4.97
N PHE A 92 -7.81 -3.04 -4.54
CA PHE A 92 -7.44 -2.88 -3.14
C PHE A 92 -7.26 -1.41 -2.79
N GLY A 93 -7.95 -0.95 -1.73
CA GLY A 93 -7.87 0.43 -1.26
C GLY A 93 -7.60 0.54 0.23
N CYS A 94 -6.42 1.07 0.60
CA CYS A 94 -6.04 1.40 1.99
C CYS A 94 -5.68 2.89 2.17
N PHE A 95 -6.13 3.74 1.25
CA PHE A 95 -5.86 5.18 1.28
C PHE A 95 -6.53 5.90 2.47
N TYR A 96 -6.01 7.08 2.85
CA TYR A 96 -6.43 7.82 4.05
C TYR A 96 -6.39 6.96 5.32
N ASN A 97 -5.18 6.54 5.68
CA ASN A 97 -4.86 5.84 6.92
C ASN A 97 -3.56 6.41 7.53
N ASN A 98 -2.96 5.73 8.48
CA ASN A 98 -1.72 6.12 9.15
C ASN A 98 -0.61 5.06 8.91
N LEU A 99 -0.55 4.50 7.71
CA LEU A 99 0.38 3.43 7.38
C LEU A 99 1.79 3.97 7.13
N GLU A 100 2.78 3.44 7.83
CA GLU A 100 4.21 3.71 7.58
C GLU A 100 4.86 2.62 6.71
N SER A 101 4.17 1.49 6.49
CA SER A 101 4.62 0.33 5.72
C SER A 101 3.45 -0.36 5.02
N LEU A 102 3.75 -1.03 3.90
CA LEU A 102 2.80 -1.89 3.18
C LEU A 102 2.91 -3.36 3.59
N GLU A 103 3.70 -3.70 4.63
CA GLU A 103 3.79 -5.07 5.10
C GLU A 103 2.42 -5.63 5.48
N GLY A 104 2.10 -6.83 4.99
CA GLY A 104 0.80 -7.48 5.15
C GLY A 104 -0.22 -7.14 4.08
N CYS A 105 0.06 -6.24 3.12
CA CYS A 105 -0.85 -5.99 2.00
C CYS A 105 -0.91 -7.18 1.02
N PRO A 106 -1.94 -7.23 0.14
CA PRO A 106 -2.02 -8.25 -0.90
C PRO A 106 -0.81 -8.23 -1.83
N GLN A 107 -0.24 -9.41 -2.11
CA GLN A 107 0.88 -9.55 -3.05
C GLN A 107 0.43 -9.50 -4.51
N THR A 108 -0.85 -9.79 -4.77
CA THR A 108 -1.45 -9.73 -6.12
C THR A 108 -2.80 -9.04 -6.04
N VAL A 109 -2.98 -8.00 -6.86
CA VAL A 109 -4.23 -7.24 -7.00
C VAL A 109 -4.64 -7.24 -8.46
N GLY A 110 -5.83 -7.77 -8.74
CA GLY A 110 -6.33 -7.91 -10.12
C GLY A 110 -6.81 -6.60 -10.74
N GLY A 111 -7.26 -5.65 -9.92
CA GLY A 111 -7.68 -4.29 -10.31
C GLY A 111 -6.70 -3.22 -9.86
N ASP A 112 -7.22 -2.05 -9.47
CA ASP A 112 -6.43 -0.93 -8.98
C ASP A 112 -5.91 -1.17 -7.57
N PHE A 113 -4.71 -0.64 -7.26
CA PHE A 113 -4.15 -0.55 -5.92
C PHE A 113 -4.00 0.91 -5.51
N SER A 114 -4.59 1.29 -4.37
CA SER A 114 -4.44 2.64 -3.83
C SER A 114 -4.01 2.64 -2.37
N CYS A 115 -2.84 3.20 -2.10
CA CYS A 115 -2.29 3.48 -0.78
C CYS A 115 -2.01 4.98 -0.57
N SER A 116 -2.69 5.85 -1.34
CA SER A 116 -2.52 7.30 -1.21
C SER A 116 -2.86 7.81 0.19
N ASP A 117 -2.38 9.02 0.52
CA ASP A 117 -2.71 9.69 1.77
C ASP A 117 -2.40 8.81 3.00
N ASN A 118 -1.13 8.42 3.13
CA ASN A 118 -0.54 7.68 4.24
C ASN A 118 0.82 8.27 4.63
N GLU A 119 1.59 7.57 5.47
CA GLU A 119 2.91 7.99 5.98
C GLU A 119 4.05 7.13 5.41
N LEU A 120 3.85 6.49 4.24
CA LEU A 120 4.77 5.51 3.66
C LEU A 120 6.10 6.17 3.28
N VAL A 121 7.21 5.61 3.76
CA VAL A 121 8.57 6.05 3.41
C VAL A 121 9.22 5.19 2.33
N SER A 122 8.67 3.99 2.09
CA SER A 122 9.09 3.06 1.02
C SER A 122 7.93 2.17 0.59
N LEU A 123 8.08 1.48 -0.54
CA LEU A 123 7.10 0.51 -1.05
C LEU A 123 7.36 -0.92 -0.55
N LYS A 124 8.28 -1.09 0.41
CA LYS A 124 8.60 -2.41 0.98
C LYS A 124 7.36 -3.09 1.54
N GLY A 125 7.20 -4.39 1.23
CA GLY A 125 6.05 -5.19 1.62
C GLY A 125 4.82 -4.95 0.75
N GLY A 126 4.92 -4.07 -0.26
CA GLY A 126 3.86 -3.80 -1.22
C GLY A 126 3.54 -4.96 -2.16
N PRO A 127 2.55 -4.78 -3.07
CA PRO A 127 2.17 -5.83 -4.02
C PRO A 127 3.31 -6.10 -5.01
N HIS A 128 3.38 -7.34 -5.52
CA HIS A 128 4.26 -7.66 -6.64
C HIS A 128 3.61 -7.29 -7.97
N THR A 129 2.28 -7.49 -8.10
CA THR A 129 1.56 -7.23 -9.35
C THR A 129 0.26 -6.48 -9.10
N VAL A 130 -0.01 -5.49 -9.96
CA VAL A 130 -1.23 -4.68 -9.99
C VAL A 130 -1.80 -4.70 -11.41
N GLY A 131 -2.96 -5.32 -11.58
CA GLY A 131 -3.60 -5.46 -12.88
C GLY A 131 -4.27 -4.19 -13.41
N GLY A 132 -4.49 -3.19 -12.57
CA GLY A 132 -5.03 -1.87 -12.88
C GLY A 132 -4.02 -0.76 -12.62
N ASN A 133 -4.50 0.38 -12.12
CA ASN A 133 -3.68 1.53 -11.76
C ASN A 133 -3.03 1.36 -10.37
N PHE A 134 -1.85 1.95 -10.21
CA PHE A 134 -1.16 2.05 -8.92
C PHE A 134 -1.15 3.51 -8.45
N ASN A 135 -1.71 3.77 -7.27
CA ASN A 135 -1.80 5.12 -6.71
C ASN A 135 -1.16 5.17 -5.31
N CYS A 136 -0.03 5.87 -5.19
CA CYS A 136 0.68 6.13 -3.93
C CYS A 136 0.92 7.63 -3.68
N VAL A 137 0.10 8.52 -4.25
CA VAL A 137 0.22 9.98 -4.04
C VAL A 137 0.09 10.35 -2.56
N TYR A 138 0.61 11.52 -2.16
CA TYR A 138 0.55 12.01 -0.79
C TYR A 138 1.09 11.01 0.24
N ASN A 139 2.36 10.64 0.09
CA ASN A 139 3.14 9.83 1.02
C ASN A 139 4.52 10.50 1.27
N LYS A 140 5.46 9.77 1.85
CA LYS A 140 6.81 10.23 2.17
C LYS A 140 7.88 9.40 1.45
N LEU A 141 7.54 8.85 0.27
CA LEU A 141 8.44 7.98 -0.48
C LEU A 141 9.68 8.73 -0.95
N THR A 142 10.85 8.21 -0.63
CA THR A 142 12.14 8.78 -1.01
C THR A 142 12.84 7.99 -2.13
N ASP A 143 12.37 6.78 -2.41
CA ASP A 143 12.82 5.93 -3.52
C ASP A 143 11.65 5.15 -4.12
N LEU A 144 11.93 4.34 -5.14
CA LEU A 144 10.97 3.46 -5.81
C LEU A 144 11.37 1.99 -5.71
N GLU A 145 12.25 1.63 -4.76
CA GLU A 145 12.56 0.23 -4.52
C GLU A 145 11.29 -0.56 -4.19
N ASN A 146 11.22 -1.80 -4.67
CA ASN A 146 10.05 -2.68 -4.56
C ASN A 146 8.80 -2.17 -5.29
N PHE A 147 8.99 -1.37 -6.35
CA PHE A 147 7.88 -0.93 -7.19
C PHE A 147 7.20 -2.16 -7.86
N PRO A 148 5.85 -2.25 -7.87
CA PRO A 148 5.15 -3.39 -8.45
C PRO A 148 5.18 -3.40 -9.99
N GLU A 149 4.96 -4.57 -10.59
CA GLU A 149 4.53 -4.66 -11.99
C GLU A 149 3.12 -4.08 -12.12
N VAL A 150 2.94 -3.01 -12.91
CA VAL A 150 1.67 -2.28 -13.05
C VAL A 150 1.19 -2.34 -14.49
N SER A 151 -0.05 -2.82 -14.71
CA SER A 151 -0.64 -2.86 -16.05
C SER A 151 -1.29 -1.55 -16.49
N GLY A 152 -1.68 -0.71 -15.54
CA GLY A 152 -2.35 0.58 -15.76
C GLY A 152 -1.44 1.78 -15.55
N ASN A 153 -2.05 2.89 -15.15
CA ASN A 153 -1.32 4.13 -14.87
C ASN A 153 -0.72 4.16 -13.46
N VAL A 154 0.38 4.90 -13.32
CA VAL A 154 1.07 5.14 -12.05
C VAL A 154 0.85 6.58 -11.61
N TYR A 155 0.44 6.74 -10.35
CA TYR A 155 0.25 8.05 -9.70
C TYR A 155 1.12 8.09 -8.43
N ILE A 156 2.14 8.98 -8.42
CA ILE A 156 3.17 9.04 -7.37
C ILE A 156 3.45 10.46 -6.87
N THR A 157 2.76 11.47 -7.41
CA THR A 157 2.96 12.88 -7.03
C THR A 157 2.80 13.12 -5.53
N GLU A 158 3.30 14.26 -5.05
CA GLU A 158 3.27 14.62 -3.62
C GLU A 158 4.02 13.60 -2.73
N ASN A 159 5.17 13.15 -3.23
CA ASN A 159 6.18 12.38 -2.52
C ASN A 159 7.55 13.05 -2.71
N PRO A 160 8.52 12.93 -1.79
CA PRO A 160 9.88 13.44 -2.01
C PRO A 160 10.52 12.93 -3.29
N VAL A 161 10.34 11.66 -3.65
CA VAL A 161 10.88 11.07 -4.89
C VAL A 161 10.30 11.70 -6.17
N ASP A 162 9.12 12.32 -6.11
CA ASP A 162 8.49 13.02 -7.24
C ASP A 162 9.40 14.14 -7.80
N LEU A 163 10.18 14.80 -6.95
CA LEU A 163 11.16 15.80 -7.37
C LEU A 163 12.20 15.25 -8.37
N LEU A 164 12.54 13.97 -8.24
CA LEU A 164 13.50 13.29 -9.09
C LEU A 164 12.88 12.75 -10.38
N VAL A 165 11.62 12.39 -10.32
CA VAL A 165 10.93 11.66 -11.39
C VAL A 165 9.87 12.49 -12.13
N TYR A 166 9.55 13.70 -11.64
CA TYR A 166 8.49 14.58 -12.17
C TYR A 166 8.60 14.84 -13.68
N THR A 167 9.81 14.86 -14.20
CA THR A 167 10.06 15.15 -15.63
C THR A 167 9.60 14.01 -16.55
N PHE A 168 9.44 12.78 -16.06
CA PHE A 168 9.06 11.63 -16.87
C PHE A 168 7.77 10.94 -16.43
N ILE A 169 7.34 11.09 -15.17
CA ILE A 169 6.15 10.39 -14.66
C ILE A 169 4.85 10.76 -15.38
N LYS A 170 4.72 11.94 -15.92
CA LYS A 170 3.51 12.29 -16.71
C LYS A 170 3.28 11.40 -17.93
N ASN A 171 4.30 10.63 -18.34
CA ASN A 171 4.24 9.66 -19.44
C ASN A 171 4.87 8.31 -19.05
N ALA A 172 5.14 8.08 -17.75
CA ALA A 172 5.84 6.89 -17.30
C ALA A 172 4.99 5.64 -17.52
N ASN A 173 5.54 4.76 -18.31
CA ASN A 173 5.24 3.34 -18.22
C ASN A 173 6.18 2.72 -17.17
N SER A 174 5.88 1.51 -16.71
CA SER A 174 6.70 0.77 -15.74
C SER A 174 8.18 0.67 -16.15
N PHE A 175 8.48 0.69 -17.45
CA PHE A 175 9.84 0.64 -18.00
C PHE A 175 10.75 1.78 -17.52
N MET A 176 10.27 3.03 -17.52
CA MET A 176 11.08 4.18 -17.07
C MET A 176 11.31 4.16 -15.56
N ILE A 177 10.41 3.55 -14.80
CA ILE A 177 10.57 3.40 -13.34
C ILE A 177 11.61 2.32 -13.04
N GLU A 178 11.58 1.20 -13.77
CA GLU A 178 12.60 0.16 -13.68
C GLU A 178 13.98 0.72 -14.03
N ASP A 179 14.11 1.45 -15.14
CA ASP A 179 15.35 2.14 -15.52
C ASP A 179 15.83 3.11 -14.42
N PHE A 180 14.94 3.91 -13.84
CA PHE A 180 15.31 4.82 -12.74
C PHE A 180 15.87 4.07 -11.53
N ILE A 181 15.28 2.93 -11.18
CA ILE A 181 15.75 2.06 -10.09
C ILE A 181 17.11 1.45 -10.45
N ASP A 182 17.26 0.92 -11.65
CA ASP A 182 18.48 0.24 -12.14
C ASP A 182 19.70 1.17 -12.19
N TYR A 183 19.49 2.48 -12.42
CA TYR A 183 20.55 3.47 -12.30
C TYR A 183 21.02 3.67 -10.85
N GLU A 184 20.31 3.10 -9.85
CA GLU A 184 20.61 3.30 -8.42
C GLU A 184 20.82 4.79 -8.07
N ILE A 185 19.94 5.66 -8.60
CA ILE A 185 20.05 7.12 -8.44
C ILE A 185 19.92 7.51 -6.97
N VAL A 186 19.00 6.83 -6.24
CA VAL A 186 18.83 7.03 -4.79
C VAL A 186 19.46 5.87 -4.03
N ARG A 187 20.28 6.17 -3.02
CA ARG A 187 20.85 5.19 -2.11
C ARG A 187 20.37 5.42 -0.69
N ASN A 188 20.06 4.32 0.01
CA ASN A 188 19.58 4.33 1.40
C ASN A 188 18.35 5.24 1.63
N GLY A 189 17.58 5.55 0.60
CA GLY A 189 16.40 6.41 0.65
C GLY A 189 16.67 7.91 0.95
N ASP A 190 17.93 8.32 1.16
CA ASP A 190 18.25 9.71 1.55
C ASP A 190 19.39 10.35 0.74
N THR A 191 20.02 9.61 -0.15
CA THR A 191 21.23 10.08 -0.85
C THR A 191 21.06 9.96 -2.36
N VAL A 192 21.15 11.08 -3.07
CA VAL A 192 21.10 11.15 -4.54
C VAL A 192 22.53 11.13 -5.10
N MET A 193 22.78 10.19 -6.02
CA MET A 193 24.02 10.08 -6.80
C MET A 193 23.89 10.96 -8.02
N LEU A 194 24.51 12.14 -7.98
CA LEU A 194 24.34 13.18 -9.01
C LEU A 194 24.82 12.74 -10.40
N ASP A 195 25.95 12.04 -10.48
CA ASP A 195 26.49 11.50 -11.73
C ASP A 195 25.54 10.52 -12.42
N ARG A 196 24.86 9.68 -11.63
CA ARG A 196 23.87 8.72 -12.10
C ARG A 196 22.58 9.39 -12.52
N LEU A 197 22.08 10.36 -11.74
CA LEU A 197 20.92 11.17 -12.10
C LEU A 197 21.18 11.92 -13.42
N GLN A 198 22.35 12.55 -13.58
CA GLN A 198 22.73 13.24 -14.82
C GLN A 198 22.80 12.28 -16.00
N THR A 199 23.32 11.08 -15.80
CA THR A 199 23.39 10.04 -16.83
C THR A 199 22.03 9.58 -17.25
N PHE A 200 21.17 9.22 -16.30
CA PHE A 200 19.77 8.82 -16.54
C PHE A 200 18.99 9.89 -17.31
N ILE A 201 19.10 11.16 -16.88
CA ILE A 201 18.44 12.31 -17.53
C ILE A 201 18.90 12.49 -18.97
N ARG A 202 20.22 12.40 -19.22
CA ARG A 202 20.78 12.50 -20.56
C ARG A 202 20.33 11.35 -21.46
N ASP A 203 20.36 10.12 -20.94
CA ASP A 203 20.07 8.92 -21.73
C ASP A 203 18.58 8.79 -22.07
N ASN A 204 17.71 9.46 -21.30
CA ASN A 204 16.27 9.51 -21.50
C ASN A 204 15.76 10.85 -22.09
N ASP A 205 16.64 11.77 -22.49
CA ASP A 205 16.31 13.10 -23.04
C ASP A 205 15.36 13.92 -22.12
N LEU A 206 15.64 13.89 -20.83
CA LEU A 206 14.82 14.53 -19.78
C LEU A 206 15.43 15.89 -19.36
N LYS A 207 14.61 16.68 -18.67
CA LYS A 207 15.08 17.94 -18.07
C LYS A 207 15.62 17.68 -16.67
N MET A 208 16.81 18.23 -16.36
CA MET A 208 17.38 18.20 -15.00
C MET A 208 16.45 18.88 -14.00
N PRO A 209 16.10 18.24 -12.88
CA PRO A 209 15.35 18.88 -11.80
C PRO A 209 16.18 19.99 -11.12
N ASP A 210 15.50 20.84 -10.34
CA ASP A 210 16.19 21.84 -9.52
C ASP A 210 16.89 21.15 -8.36
N LEU A 211 18.22 21.33 -8.28
CA LEU A 211 19.03 20.70 -7.23
C LEU A 211 18.78 21.31 -5.83
N GLU A 212 18.30 22.55 -5.76
CA GLU A 212 17.99 23.17 -4.45
C GLU A 212 16.72 22.51 -3.85
N ASP A 213 15.72 22.24 -4.68
CA ASP A 213 14.52 21.49 -4.23
C ASP A 213 14.89 20.09 -3.76
N ILE A 214 15.80 19.41 -4.47
CA ILE A 214 16.27 18.07 -4.11
C ILE A 214 16.98 18.07 -2.74
N LYS A 215 17.79 19.09 -2.44
CA LYS A 215 18.55 19.21 -1.19
C LYS A 215 17.67 19.32 0.06
N GLU A 216 16.40 19.68 -0.07
CA GLU A 216 15.47 19.71 1.07
C GLU A 216 15.18 18.30 1.60
N HIS A 217 15.29 17.27 0.75
CA HIS A 217 14.94 15.90 1.07
C HIS A 217 16.10 14.91 1.00
N TYR A 218 17.18 15.26 0.24
CA TYR A 218 18.27 14.34 -0.06
C TYR A 218 19.64 14.97 0.17
N LYS A 219 20.60 14.15 0.55
CA LYS A 219 22.02 14.44 0.41
C LYS A 219 22.42 14.21 -1.04
N ILE A 220 23.16 15.15 -1.65
CA ILE A 220 23.67 15.01 -3.02
C ILE A 220 25.15 14.66 -2.93
N ILE A 221 25.56 13.58 -3.62
CA ILE A 221 26.95 13.14 -3.78
C ILE A 221 27.31 13.11 -5.26
N GLU A 222 28.50 13.65 -5.59
CA GLU A 222 29.10 13.62 -6.94
C GLU A 222 29.69 12.24 -7.27
#